data_4f9f6c79d1c3bd87f06923469e76b7d5
#
_entry.id   4f9f6c79d1c3bd87f06923469e76b7d5
#
_cell.length_a   1.000
_cell.length_b   1.000
_cell.length_c   1.000
_cell.angle_alpha   90.00
_cell.angle_beta   90.00
_cell.angle_gamma   90.00
#
_symmetry.space_group_name_H-M   'P 1'
#
loop_
_entity.id
_entity.type
_entity.pdbx_description
1 polymer ?
#
loop_
_entity_poly.entity_id
_entity_poly.type
_entity_poly.pdbx_seq_one_letter_code
_entity_poly.pdbx_strand_id
1 'polypeptide(L)'
;EYGATAAMFFIDDNTLDYLRLTGREDTQVALVETYAKAAGLWADALASAEYVRTLHFDLSSVVRNMAGPSNPHRRVATADLAANGIAGPWAMPDAGTMPDGAVVIAAITSCTNTSNPRNVIAAGLLARNARRRGLTRKPWVKSSLAPGSKAVQLYLEESGLLPDLEQLGFGIVAFACTTCNGMSGALDPAIQQEIIDRDLYATAVLSGNRNFDGRIHPYAKQAFLASPPLVIAYAIAGTVRFDIEKDVLGIDHDGNAVTLKDLWPSDEEIDAVVKASVKPEQFRAVYGPMFKLHVDTGERVAPLYAWREMSTYIRRPPYWEGALAGARTLTGMRPLAVLGDNITTDHLSPSNAIMADSAAGEYLAKMGVPEEDFNSYATHRGDHLTAQRATFANPKLVNEMAIVDGTVRQGSLARIEPDGRVVRMWEAIETYMERRQPLIIVAGADYGQGSSRDWAAKGVRLAGVEAIVAEGFERIHRTNLIGMGVLPLEFQPGVTRLT
;
A
#
# COMPACT_ATOMS: atom_id res chain seq x y z
N GLU A 1 9.14 -6.26 1.45
CA GLU A 1 9.24 -5.94 2.89
C GLU A 1 10.13 -6.93 3.70
N TYR A 2 11.31 -7.25 3.24
CA TYR A 2 12.29 -8.04 4.01
C TYR A 2 13.40 -7.18 4.64
N GLY A 3 13.15 -5.87 4.81
CA GLY A 3 14.01 -4.96 5.54
C GLY A 3 15.34 -4.60 4.87
N ALA A 4 15.52 -4.94 3.59
CA ALA A 4 16.75 -4.59 2.87
C ALA A 4 16.87 -3.07 2.69
N THR A 5 18.05 -2.54 2.96
CA THR A 5 18.37 -1.13 2.72
C THR A 5 18.52 -0.84 1.24
N ALA A 6 19.09 -1.77 0.49
CA ALA A 6 19.30 -1.68 -0.94
C ALA A 6 19.27 -3.08 -1.57
N ALA A 7 18.88 -3.15 -2.82
CA ALA A 7 19.00 -4.33 -3.66
C ALA A 7 19.76 -3.94 -4.93
N MET A 8 20.76 -4.71 -5.27
CA MET A 8 21.58 -4.50 -6.47
C MET A 8 21.47 -5.72 -7.37
N PHE A 9 21.29 -5.45 -8.65
CA PHE A 9 21.25 -6.46 -9.69
C PHE A 9 22.35 -6.18 -10.69
N PHE A 10 22.85 -7.22 -11.34
CA PHE A 10 23.80 -7.08 -12.43
C PHE A 10 23.10 -6.49 -13.68
N ILE A 11 23.92 -5.96 -14.57
CA ILE A 11 23.52 -5.48 -15.90
C ILE A 11 23.97 -6.55 -16.91
N ASP A 12 23.09 -6.93 -17.81
CA ASP A 12 23.30 -7.94 -18.85
C ASP A 12 22.61 -7.55 -20.16
N ASP A 13 22.64 -8.46 -21.16
CA ASP A 13 21.98 -8.26 -22.45
C ASP A 13 20.46 -8.08 -22.31
N ASN A 14 19.81 -8.77 -21.36
CA ASN A 14 18.37 -8.58 -21.09
C ASN A 14 18.06 -7.15 -20.62
N THR A 15 18.96 -6.56 -19.85
CA THR A 15 18.85 -5.16 -19.42
C THR A 15 18.93 -4.23 -20.64
N LEU A 16 19.84 -4.47 -21.57
CA LEU A 16 19.97 -3.67 -22.79
C LEU A 16 18.75 -3.82 -23.70
N ASP A 17 18.23 -5.02 -23.85
CA ASP A 17 17.01 -5.28 -24.61
C ASP A 17 15.79 -4.58 -24.00
N TYR A 18 15.68 -4.58 -22.67
CA TYR A 18 14.64 -3.80 -21.99
C TYR A 18 14.79 -2.28 -22.22
N LEU A 19 16.00 -1.76 -22.23
CA LEU A 19 16.26 -0.35 -22.52
C LEU A 19 15.83 0.00 -23.96
N ARG A 20 16.13 -0.85 -24.95
CA ARG A 20 15.67 -0.68 -26.35
C ARG A 20 14.15 -0.75 -26.42
N LEU A 21 13.54 -1.78 -25.83
CA LEU A 21 12.09 -1.96 -25.78
C LEU A 21 11.36 -0.75 -25.18
N THR A 22 11.94 -0.12 -24.19
CA THR A 22 11.37 1.06 -23.52
C THR A 22 11.79 2.40 -24.15
N GLY A 23 12.34 2.35 -25.38
CA GLY A 23 12.51 3.51 -26.26
C GLY A 23 13.79 4.32 -26.03
N ARG A 24 14.82 3.79 -25.36
CA ARG A 24 16.13 4.44 -25.26
C ARG A 24 16.84 4.39 -26.60
N GLU A 25 17.60 5.45 -26.89
CA GLU A 25 18.40 5.56 -28.11
C GLU A 25 19.60 4.60 -28.06
N ASP A 26 20.00 4.05 -29.23
CA ASP A 26 21.10 3.09 -29.32
C ASP A 26 22.42 3.62 -28.77
N THR A 27 22.69 4.92 -28.91
CA THR A 27 23.87 5.57 -28.35
C THR A 27 23.87 5.53 -26.81
N GLN A 28 22.71 5.70 -26.19
CA GLN A 28 22.56 5.61 -24.74
C GLN A 28 22.71 4.15 -24.27
N VAL A 29 22.15 3.19 -25.00
CA VAL A 29 22.27 1.77 -24.70
C VAL A 29 23.72 1.33 -24.80
N ALA A 30 24.45 1.73 -25.84
CA ALA A 30 25.87 1.46 -26.02
C ALA A 30 26.72 2.10 -24.90
N LEU A 31 26.37 3.30 -24.46
CA LEU A 31 27.03 3.94 -23.29
C LEU A 31 26.82 3.14 -22.01
N VAL A 32 25.59 2.69 -21.73
CA VAL A 32 25.28 1.86 -20.54
C VAL A 32 26.09 0.55 -20.59
N GLU A 33 26.13 -0.12 -21.72
CA GLU A 33 26.91 -1.34 -21.91
C GLU A 33 28.41 -1.12 -21.63
N THR A 34 28.99 -0.12 -22.32
CA THR A 34 30.42 0.20 -22.19
C THR A 34 30.78 0.58 -20.77
N TYR A 35 29.98 1.43 -20.13
CA TYR A 35 30.20 1.85 -18.74
C TYR A 35 30.06 0.70 -17.76
N ALA A 36 29.01 -0.12 -17.89
CA ALA A 36 28.79 -1.25 -17.00
C ALA A 36 29.91 -2.28 -17.05
N LYS A 37 30.41 -2.57 -18.26
CA LYS A 37 31.59 -3.45 -18.44
C LYS A 37 32.86 -2.85 -17.84
N ALA A 38 33.12 -1.57 -18.09
CA ALA A 38 34.31 -0.87 -17.57
C ALA A 38 34.27 -0.71 -16.04
N ALA A 39 33.10 -0.51 -15.47
CA ALA A 39 32.90 -0.33 -14.02
C ALA A 39 32.78 -1.65 -13.23
N GLY A 40 32.82 -2.81 -13.89
CA GLY A 40 32.67 -4.12 -13.22
C GLY A 40 31.24 -4.40 -12.74
N LEU A 41 30.23 -3.79 -13.36
CA LEU A 41 28.81 -3.99 -13.02
C LEU A 41 28.10 -4.98 -13.95
N TRP A 42 28.81 -5.50 -14.93
CA TRP A 42 28.31 -6.52 -15.86
C TRP A 42 28.23 -7.88 -15.18
N ALA A 43 27.28 -8.71 -15.60
CA ALA A 43 26.98 -10.00 -14.99
C ALA A 43 28.23 -10.88 -14.76
N ASP A 44 29.12 -10.99 -15.76
CA ASP A 44 30.35 -11.81 -15.68
C ASP A 44 31.34 -11.33 -14.61
N ALA A 45 31.45 -10.01 -14.42
CA ALA A 45 32.32 -9.42 -13.41
C ALA A 45 31.81 -9.69 -11.98
N LEU A 46 30.49 -9.71 -11.79
CA LEU A 46 29.89 -9.97 -10.49
C LEU A 46 29.89 -11.45 -10.09
N ALA A 47 30.05 -12.37 -11.05
CA ALA A 47 30.16 -13.80 -10.78
C ALA A 47 31.40 -14.18 -9.91
N SER A 48 32.45 -13.34 -9.94
CA SER A 48 33.65 -13.50 -9.14
C SER A 48 33.65 -12.70 -7.83
N ALA A 49 32.61 -11.97 -7.52
CA ALA A 49 32.55 -11.16 -6.30
C ALA A 49 32.44 -12.05 -5.04
N GLU A 50 33.19 -11.68 -4.01
CA GLU A 50 33.11 -12.33 -2.70
C GLU A 50 32.04 -11.63 -1.84
N TYR A 51 31.13 -12.42 -1.30
CA TYR A 51 30.02 -11.93 -0.46
C TYR A 51 30.18 -12.48 0.96
N VAL A 52 29.75 -11.69 1.95
CA VAL A 52 29.70 -12.12 3.36
C VAL A 52 28.80 -13.36 3.53
N ARG A 53 27.74 -13.44 2.74
CA ARG A 53 26.80 -14.57 2.75
C ARG A 53 26.21 -14.78 1.36
N THR A 54 26.20 -16.01 0.89
CA THR A 54 25.55 -16.42 -0.36
C THR A 54 24.35 -17.30 -0.05
N LEU A 55 23.23 -17.00 -0.68
CA LEU A 55 22.02 -17.81 -0.65
C LEU A 55 21.74 -18.33 -2.06
N HIS A 56 21.46 -19.62 -2.16
CA HIS A 56 21.05 -20.24 -3.42
C HIS A 56 19.54 -20.44 -3.43
N PHE A 57 18.89 -19.98 -4.47
CA PHE A 57 17.45 -20.10 -4.63
C PHE A 57 17.11 -20.57 -6.05
N ASP A 58 16.42 -21.70 -6.14
CA ASP A 58 15.94 -22.23 -7.41
C ASP A 58 14.60 -21.57 -7.78
N LEU A 59 14.61 -20.73 -8.83
CA LEU A 59 13.42 -20.05 -9.33
C LEU A 59 12.35 -21.02 -9.85
N SER A 60 12.72 -22.23 -10.28
CA SER A 60 11.76 -23.26 -10.75
C SER A 60 10.88 -23.78 -9.60
N SER A 61 11.30 -23.61 -8.35
CA SER A 61 10.51 -23.95 -7.16
C SER A 61 9.37 -22.98 -6.86
N VAL A 62 9.31 -21.84 -7.56
CA VAL A 62 8.26 -20.82 -7.34
C VAL A 62 6.95 -21.25 -7.99
N VAL A 63 5.95 -21.45 -7.16
CA VAL A 63 4.57 -21.74 -7.59
C VAL A 63 3.68 -20.51 -7.44
N ARG A 64 2.41 -20.56 -7.87
CA ARG A 64 1.47 -19.49 -7.62
C ARG A 64 1.32 -19.25 -6.12
N ASN A 65 1.37 -17.99 -5.71
CA ASN A 65 1.34 -17.61 -4.31
C ASN A 65 0.43 -16.39 -4.10
N MET A 66 -0.03 -16.27 -2.85
CA MET A 66 -0.57 -15.04 -2.28
C MET A 66 0.25 -14.67 -1.04
N ALA A 67 0.18 -13.43 -0.61
CA ALA A 67 0.71 -13.00 0.68
C ALA A 67 -0.38 -12.37 1.53
N GLY A 68 -0.54 -12.86 2.76
CA GLY A 68 -1.58 -12.40 3.69
C GLY A 68 -2.10 -13.50 4.62
N PRO A 69 -3.14 -13.18 5.39
CA PRO A 69 -3.76 -11.87 5.46
C PRO A 69 -2.86 -10.84 6.15
N SER A 70 -3.07 -9.57 5.79
CA SER A 70 -2.55 -8.39 6.53
C SER A 70 -1.04 -8.31 6.76
N ASN A 71 -0.25 -9.13 6.07
CA ASN A 71 1.21 -9.12 6.16
C ASN A 71 1.85 -9.52 4.83
N PRO A 72 2.69 -8.67 4.20
CA PRO A 72 3.32 -8.95 2.91
C PRO A 72 4.37 -10.08 2.97
N HIS A 73 4.92 -10.40 4.15
CA HIS A 73 5.87 -11.52 4.31
C HIS A 73 5.17 -12.87 4.42
N ARG A 74 3.89 -12.89 4.72
CA ARG A 74 3.11 -14.11 4.93
C ARG A 74 2.73 -14.75 3.59
N ARG A 75 3.73 -15.27 2.88
CA ARG A 75 3.56 -15.96 1.61
C ARG A 75 2.95 -17.33 1.83
N VAL A 76 1.91 -17.65 1.07
CA VAL A 76 1.24 -18.95 1.06
C VAL A 76 1.04 -19.37 -0.40
N ALA A 77 1.43 -20.61 -0.75
CA ALA A 77 1.12 -21.16 -2.05
C ALA A 77 -0.40 -21.29 -2.23
N THR A 78 -0.91 -21.02 -3.42
CA THR A 78 -2.35 -21.10 -3.68
C THR A 78 -2.91 -22.51 -3.45
N ALA A 79 -2.11 -23.56 -3.63
CA ALA A 79 -2.47 -24.92 -3.30
C ALA A 79 -2.61 -25.22 -1.79
N ASP A 80 -1.99 -24.38 -0.94
CA ASP A 80 -1.93 -24.56 0.52
C ASP A 80 -2.90 -23.65 1.29
N LEU A 81 -3.73 -22.87 0.60
CA LEU A 81 -4.63 -21.89 1.24
C LEU A 81 -5.61 -22.56 2.21
N ALA A 82 -6.12 -23.74 1.87
CA ALA A 82 -7.00 -24.50 2.76
C ALA A 82 -6.29 -24.99 4.02
N ALA A 83 -5.07 -25.50 3.90
CA ALA A 83 -4.25 -25.92 5.03
C ALA A 83 -3.88 -24.77 5.98
N ASN A 84 -3.85 -23.56 5.45
CA ASN A 84 -3.60 -22.32 6.22
C ASN A 84 -4.89 -21.63 6.70
N GLY A 85 -6.05 -22.25 6.57
CA GLY A 85 -7.33 -21.72 7.04
C GLY A 85 -7.85 -20.50 6.26
N ILE A 86 -7.31 -20.23 5.07
CA ILE A 86 -7.72 -19.11 4.19
C ILE A 86 -8.87 -19.58 3.29
N ALA A 87 -8.65 -20.61 2.46
CA ALA A 87 -9.70 -21.29 1.75
C ALA A 87 -10.37 -22.34 2.68
N GLY A 88 -11.60 -22.71 2.40
CA GLY A 88 -12.31 -23.72 3.20
C GLY A 88 -13.65 -24.08 2.59
N PRO A 89 -14.40 -24.99 3.22
CA PRO A 89 -15.75 -25.28 2.76
C PRO A 89 -16.57 -23.98 2.79
N TRP A 90 -17.04 -23.56 1.65
CA TRP A 90 -17.93 -22.40 1.54
C TRP A 90 -19.19 -22.82 0.78
N ALA A 91 -20.31 -22.28 1.17
CA ALA A 91 -21.53 -22.39 0.39
C ALA A 91 -21.79 -21.05 -0.28
N MET A 92 -22.23 -21.05 -1.54
CA MET A 92 -22.81 -19.85 -2.12
C MET A 92 -23.98 -19.45 -1.22
N PRO A 93 -24.00 -18.25 -0.68
CA PRO A 93 -25.15 -17.76 0.05
C PRO A 93 -26.35 -17.65 -0.88
N ASP A 94 -27.54 -17.52 -0.31
CA ASP A 94 -28.77 -17.25 -1.06
C ASP A 94 -28.56 -16.05 -2.02
N ALA A 95 -29.26 -16.10 -3.15
CA ALA A 95 -29.11 -15.09 -4.19
C ALA A 95 -29.20 -13.67 -3.61
N GLY A 96 -28.15 -12.87 -3.78
CA GLY A 96 -28.11 -11.47 -3.37
C GLY A 96 -27.35 -11.17 -2.06
N THR A 97 -26.83 -12.18 -1.36
CA THR A 97 -26.02 -11.95 -0.15
C THR A 97 -24.54 -12.25 -0.41
N MET A 98 -23.64 -11.53 0.29
CA MET A 98 -22.21 -11.78 0.20
C MET A 98 -21.79 -12.98 1.07
N PRO A 99 -20.86 -13.84 0.59
CA PRO A 99 -20.30 -14.90 1.42
C PRO A 99 -19.36 -14.34 2.49
N ASP A 100 -19.07 -15.14 3.52
CA ASP A 100 -17.93 -14.83 4.40
C ASP A 100 -16.62 -14.86 3.61
N GLY A 101 -15.68 -13.97 3.94
CA GLY A 101 -14.48 -13.79 3.15
C GLY A 101 -14.72 -13.15 1.76
N ALA A 102 -15.89 -12.51 1.56
CA ALA A 102 -16.22 -11.85 0.30
C ALA A 102 -15.10 -10.90 -0.17
N VAL A 103 -14.68 -11.04 -1.42
CA VAL A 103 -13.77 -10.10 -2.06
C VAL A 103 -14.57 -8.86 -2.46
N VAL A 104 -14.48 -7.81 -1.67
CA VAL A 104 -15.18 -6.54 -1.93
C VAL A 104 -14.34 -5.54 -2.73
N ILE A 105 -13.01 -5.75 -2.77
CA ILE A 105 -12.07 -4.96 -3.58
C ILE A 105 -11.13 -5.92 -4.30
N ALA A 106 -11.05 -5.77 -5.61
CA ALA A 106 -10.08 -6.46 -6.48
C ALA A 106 -9.33 -5.41 -7.31
N ALA A 107 -8.04 -5.18 -7.05
CA ALA A 107 -7.33 -4.07 -7.67
C ALA A 107 -5.99 -4.49 -8.29
N ILE A 108 -5.81 -4.15 -9.57
CA ILE A 108 -4.50 -4.19 -10.22
C ILE A 108 -3.87 -2.81 -10.05
N THR A 109 -2.82 -2.73 -9.21
CA THR A 109 -2.20 -1.45 -8.83
C THR A 109 -0.92 -1.17 -9.59
N SER A 110 -0.44 0.08 -9.53
CA SER A 110 0.70 0.58 -10.26
C SER A 110 2.07 0.08 -9.80
N CYS A 111 2.15 -0.60 -8.65
CA CYS A 111 3.42 -1.07 -8.11
C CYS A 111 4.25 -1.86 -9.13
N THR A 112 5.31 -2.51 -8.76
CA THR A 112 6.22 -3.23 -9.67
C THR A 112 5.54 -4.18 -10.66
N ASN A 113 4.36 -4.69 -10.33
CA ASN A 113 3.62 -5.63 -11.17
C ASN A 113 3.21 -5.07 -12.54
N THR A 114 2.92 -3.77 -12.66
CA THR A 114 2.53 -3.17 -13.95
C THR A 114 3.72 -2.70 -14.79
N SER A 115 4.91 -2.61 -14.22
CA SER A 115 6.13 -2.27 -14.97
C SER A 115 6.65 -3.45 -15.82
N ASN A 116 6.25 -4.69 -15.50
CA ASN A 116 6.51 -5.85 -16.34
C ASN A 116 5.30 -6.10 -17.25
N PRO A 117 5.44 -5.90 -18.59
CA PRO A 117 4.34 -6.09 -19.52
C PRO A 117 3.72 -7.48 -19.47
N ARG A 118 4.51 -8.53 -19.22
CA ARG A 118 4.02 -9.91 -19.13
C ARG A 118 2.91 -10.07 -18.08
N ASN A 119 3.05 -9.43 -16.90
CA ASN A 119 2.07 -9.56 -15.82
C ASN A 119 0.72 -8.95 -16.18
N VAL A 120 0.71 -7.79 -16.80
CA VAL A 120 -0.53 -7.10 -17.16
C VAL A 120 -1.18 -7.73 -18.40
N ILE A 121 -0.38 -8.16 -19.37
CA ILE A 121 -0.87 -8.91 -20.54
C ILE A 121 -1.44 -10.26 -20.12
N ALA A 122 -0.79 -10.99 -19.18
CA ALA A 122 -1.35 -12.22 -18.63
C ALA A 122 -2.71 -12.00 -17.96
N ALA A 123 -2.88 -10.90 -17.22
CA ALA A 123 -4.16 -10.51 -16.65
C ALA A 123 -5.21 -10.22 -17.74
N GLY A 124 -4.84 -9.47 -18.77
CA GLY A 124 -5.73 -9.18 -19.90
C GLY A 124 -6.15 -10.43 -20.68
N LEU A 125 -5.22 -11.38 -20.88
CA LEU A 125 -5.51 -12.66 -21.52
C LEU A 125 -6.44 -13.51 -20.66
N LEU A 126 -6.24 -13.58 -19.35
CA LEU A 126 -7.16 -14.28 -18.44
C LEU A 126 -8.54 -13.63 -18.48
N ALA A 127 -8.64 -12.29 -18.50
CA ALA A 127 -9.90 -11.57 -18.64
C ALA A 127 -10.61 -11.92 -19.95
N ARG A 128 -9.87 -11.96 -21.07
CA ARG A 128 -10.37 -12.38 -22.38
C ARG A 128 -10.90 -13.81 -22.36
N ASN A 129 -10.15 -14.73 -21.76
CA ASN A 129 -10.53 -16.14 -21.66
C ASN A 129 -11.80 -16.32 -20.81
N ALA A 130 -11.91 -15.60 -19.68
CA ALA A 130 -13.09 -15.59 -18.85
C ALA A 130 -14.33 -15.04 -19.59
N ARG A 131 -14.19 -13.88 -20.24
CA ARG A 131 -15.27 -13.26 -21.01
C ARG A 131 -15.76 -14.15 -22.15
N ARG A 132 -14.85 -14.77 -22.92
CA ARG A 132 -15.20 -15.71 -24.01
C ARG A 132 -16.00 -16.90 -23.51
N ARG A 133 -15.90 -17.25 -22.24
CA ARG A 133 -16.65 -18.32 -21.58
C ARG A 133 -17.88 -17.82 -20.84
N GLY A 134 -18.22 -16.52 -20.94
CA GLY A 134 -19.38 -15.92 -20.27
C GLY A 134 -19.19 -15.63 -18.79
N LEU A 135 -17.98 -15.74 -18.25
CA LEU A 135 -17.69 -15.44 -16.85
C LEU A 135 -17.51 -13.94 -16.64
N THR A 136 -17.97 -13.46 -15.48
CA THR A 136 -17.79 -12.08 -15.04
C THR A 136 -17.46 -12.02 -13.54
N ARG A 137 -17.00 -10.87 -13.06
CA ARG A 137 -16.81 -10.65 -11.62
C ARG A 137 -18.13 -10.70 -10.86
N LYS A 138 -18.07 -11.00 -9.57
CA LYS A 138 -19.27 -10.94 -8.72
C LYS A 138 -19.74 -9.49 -8.53
N PRO A 139 -21.05 -9.25 -8.38
CA PRO A 139 -21.63 -7.89 -8.33
C PRO A 139 -21.13 -7.04 -7.15
N TRP A 140 -20.75 -7.66 -6.04
CA TRP A 140 -20.24 -6.98 -4.86
C TRP A 140 -18.76 -6.59 -4.95
N VAL A 141 -18.04 -7.04 -6.00
CA VAL A 141 -16.60 -6.75 -6.15
C VAL A 141 -16.41 -5.40 -6.83
N LYS A 142 -15.81 -4.46 -6.14
CA LYS A 142 -15.28 -3.24 -6.72
C LYS A 142 -13.91 -3.52 -7.33
N SER A 143 -13.84 -3.52 -8.66
CA SER A 143 -12.59 -3.77 -9.39
C SER A 143 -12.00 -2.47 -9.96
N SER A 144 -10.68 -2.43 -10.12
CA SER A 144 -9.97 -1.28 -10.69
C SER A 144 -8.64 -1.68 -11.30
N LEU A 145 -8.22 -0.92 -12.31
CA LEU A 145 -6.87 -0.97 -12.90
C LEU A 145 -6.23 0.41 -12.74
N ALA A 146 -5.06 0.46 -12.10
CA ALA A 146 -4.29 1.68 -11.96
C ALA A 146 -2.84 1.43 -12.38
N PRO A 147 -2.52 1.51 -13.69
CA PRO A 147 -1.17 1.26 -14.18
C PRO A 147 -0.18 2.33 -13.71
N GLY A 148 1.12 2.00 -13.69
CA GLY A 148 2.18 2.94 -13.34
C GLY A 148 2.48 3.98 -14.43
N SER A 149 1.99 3.79 -15.64
CA SER A 149 2.28 4.65 -16.78
C SER A 149 1.20 4.57 -17.86
N LYS A 150 1.01 5.66 -18.61
CA LYS A 150 0.20 5.65 -19.85
C LYS A 150 0.74 4.69 -20.92
N ALA A 151 2.03 4.34 -20.92
CA ALA A 151 2.58 3.35 -21.83
C ALA A 151 1.89 1.98 -21.66
N VAL A 152 1.49 1.63 -20.43
CA VAL A 152 0.73 0.41 -20.15
C VAL A 152 -0.65 0.44 -20.82
N GLN A 153 -1.34 1.57 -20.75
CA GLN A 153 -2.59 1.77 -21.47
C GLN A 153 -2.40 1.53 -22.96
N LEU A 154 -1.39 2.16 -23.58
CA LEU A 154 -1.16 2.09 -25.02
C LEU A 154 -0.92 0.65 -25.49
N TYR A 155 -0.14 -0.16 -24.79
CA TYR A 155 0.04 -1.54 -25.21
C TYR A 155 -1.15 -2.46 -24.87
N LEU A 156 -1.96 -2.14 -23.87
CA LEU A 156 -3.22 -2.83 -23.63
C LEU A 156 -4.28 -2.52 -24.71
N GLU A 157 -4.29 -1.29 -25.21
CA GLU A 157 -5.11 -0.88 -26.36
C GLU A 157 -4.64 -1.60 -27.64
N GLU A 158 -3.34 -1.57 -27.94
CA GLU A 158 -2.72 -2.21 -29.10
C GLU A 158 -2.97 -3.73 -29.12
N SER A 159 -2.91 -4.39 -27.96
CA SER A 159 -3.19 -5.83 -27.82
C SER A 159 -4.69 -6.16 -27.90
N GLY A 160 -5.58 -5.15 -27.84
CA GLY A 160 -7.03 -5.33 -27.73
C GLY A 160 -7.47 -5.98 -26.41
N LEU A 161 -6.65 -5.92 -25.35
CA LEU A 161 -6.96 -6.51 -24.04
C LEU A 161 -7.64 -5.53 -23.08
N LEU A 162 -7.52 -4.22 -23.32
CA LEU A 162 -8.16 -3.23 -22.45
C LEU A 162 -9.68 -3.38 -22.39
N PRO A 163 -10.41 -3.56 -23.51
CA PRO A 163 -11.86 -3.80 -23.46
C PRO A 163 -12.25 -5.08 -22.71
N ASP A 164 -11.43 -6.13 -22.75
CA ASP A 164 -11.69 -7.37 -22.01
C ASP A 164 -11.58 -7.14 -20.50
N LEU A 165 -10.59 -6.34 -20.06
CA LEU A 165 -10.43 -5.93 -18.65
C LEU A 165 -11.59 -5.05 -18.20
N GLU A 166 -11.97 -4.04 -19.00
CA GLU A 166 -13.05 -3.11 -18.70
C GLU A 166 -14.42 -3.81 -18.54
N GLN A 167 -14.71 -4.82 -19.37
CA GLN A 167 -15.94 -5.60 -19.26
C GLN A 167 -16.01 -6.41 -17.96
N LEU A 168 -14.88 -6.78 -17.36
CA LEU A 168 -14.79 -7.35 -16.02
C LEU A 168 -14.73 -6.28 -14.91
N GLY A 169 -14.90 -4.99 -15.28
CA GLY A 169 -14.90 -3.87 -14.36
C GLY A 169 -13.50 -3.36 -13.98
N PHE A 170 -12.43 -3.86 -14.62
CA PHE A 170 -11.06 -3.38 -14.41
C PHE A 170 -10.74 -2.22 -15.38
N GLY A 171 -11.52 -1.14 -15.30
CA GLY A 171 -11.23 0.11 -16.01
C GLY A 171 -10.06 0.86 -15.39
N ILE A 172 -9.36 1.67 -16.20
CA ILE A 172 -8.27 2.52 -15.73
C ILE A 172 -8.85 3.68 -14.94
N VAL A 173 -8.52 3.74 -13.65
CA VAL A 173 -9.00 4.79 -12.72
C VAL A 173 -7.96 5.87 -12.47
N ALA A 174 -6.66 5.56 -12.60
CA ALA A 174 -5.56 6.50 -12.43
C ALA A 174 -4.25 5.86 -12.91
N PHE A 175 -3.19 6.67 -13.04
CA PHE A 175 -1.82 6.22 -13.26
C PHE A 175 -1.00 6.47 -11.98
N ALA A 176 -1.34 5.77 -10.90
CA ALA A 176 -0.77 6.00 -9.58
C ALA A 176 -0.97 4.79 -8.66
N CYS A 177 -0.29 4.82 -7.51
CA CYS A 177 -0.60 3.93 -6.39
C CYS A 177 -1.94 4.34 -5.75
N THR A 178 -3.01 3.67 -6.11
CA THR A 178 -4.37 3.92 -5.60
C THR A 178 -4.68 2.98 -4.43
N THR A 179 -5.24 1.81 -4.69
CA THR A 179 -5.71 0.85 -3.68
C THR A 179 -4.61 0.45 -2.69
N CYS A 180 -3.37 0.20 -3.15
CA CYS A 180 -2.26 -0.15 -2.27
C CYS A 180 -1.94 0.94 -1.22
N ASN A 181 -2.44 2.15 -1.43
CA ASN A 181 -2.30 3.28 -0.50
C ASN A 181 -3.64 3.71 0.12
N GLY A 182 -4.66 2.84 0.07
CA GLY A 182 -5.96 3.08 0.69
C GLY A 182 -6.87 4.05 -0.08
N MET A 183 -6.61 4.27 -1.37
CA MET A 183 -7.38 5.19 -2.21
C MET A 183 -8.30 4.44 -3.19
N SER A 184 -9.03 3.43 -2.71
CA SER A 184 -10.00 2.68 -3.52
C SER A 184 -11.31 3.42 -3.73
N GLY A 185 -11.53 4.53 -3.04
CA GLY A 185 -12.82 5.22 -2.97
C GLY A 185 -13.88 4.44 -2.18
N ALA A 186 -15.05 5.02 -1.98
CA ALA A 186 -16.15 4.41 -1.24
C ALA A 186 -16.63 3.10 -1.90
N LEU A 187 -17.09 2.16 -1.08
CA LEU A 187 -17.87 1.01 -1.56
C LEU A 187 -19.30 1.45 -1.92
N ASP A 188 -19.99 0.61 -2.68
CA ASP A 188 -21.44 0.79 -2.85
C ASP A 188 -22.12 0.81 -1.47
N PRO A 189 -23.05 1.76 -1.20
CA PRO A 189 -23.68 1.88 0.11
C PRO A 189 -24.40 0.62 0.58
N ALA A 190 -25.03 -0.16 -0.31
CA ALA A 190 -25.70 -1.40 0.06
C ALA A 190 -24.69 -2.49 0.47
N ILE A 191 -23.56 -2.58 -0.24
CA ILE A 191 -22.46 -3.49 0.08
C ILE A 191 -21.83 -3.12 1.42
N GLN A 192 -21.57 -1.82 1.63
CA GLN A 192 -21.04 -1.32 2.89
C GLN A 192 -21.98 -1.63 4.06
N GLN A 193 -23.28 -1.40 3.90
CA GLN A 193 -24.28 -1.67 4.93
C GLN A 193 -24.34 -3.17 5.26
N GLU A 194 -24.32 -4.04 4.25
CA GLU A 194 -24.33 -5.51 4.48
C GLU A 194 -23.08 -5.97 5.25
N ILE A 195 -21.89 -5.38 4.97
CA ILE A 195 -20.67 -5.67 5.74
C ILE A 195 -20.84 -5.31 7.21
N ILE A 196 -21.45 -4.16 7.49
CA ILE A 196 -21.69 -3.66 8.86
C ILE A 196 -22.70 -4.52 9.59
N ASP A 197 -23.89 -4.74 8.98
CA ASP A 197 -25.01 -5.42 9.62
C ASP A 197 -24.70 -6.89 9.97
N ARG A 198 -23.92 -7.54 9.11
CA ARG A 198 -23.56 -8.95 9.26
C ARG A 198 -22.16 -9.17 9.87
N ASP A 199 -21.45 -8.10 10.20
CA ASP A 199 -20.04 -8.13 10.66
C ASP A 199 -19.14 -9.00 9.77
N LEU A 200 -19.36 -8.95 8.44
CA LEU A 200 -18.69 -9.81 7.47
C LEU A 200 -17.16 -9.66 7.50
N TYR A 201 -16.48 -10.77 7.29
CA TYR A 201 -15.02 -10.77 7.14
C TYR A 201 -14.63 -10.40 5.70
N ALA A 202 -14.97 -9.16 5.31
CA ALA A 202 -14.75 -8.64 3.97
C ALA A 202 -13.24 -8.54 3.64
N THR A 203 -12.90 -8.82 2.39
CA THR A 203 -11.53 -9.01 1.93
C THR A 203 -11.19 -8.09 0.75
N ALA A 204 -9.94 -7.61 0.71
CA ALA A 204 -9.34 -7.02 -0.47
C ALA A 204 -8.28 -7.95 -1.07
N VAL A 205 -8.26 -8.07 -2.40
CA VAL A 205 -7.20 -8.77 -3.15
C VAL A 205 -6.60 -7.80 -4.15
N LEU A 206 -5.28 -7.56 -4.05
CA LEU A 206 -4.63 -6.53 -4.87
C LEU A 206 -3.22 -6.92 -5.31
N SER A 207 -2.80 -6.44 -6.47
CA SER A 207 -1.44 -6.61 -6.98
C SER A 207 -0.49 -5.53 -6.45
N GLY A 208 -0.59 -5.24 -5.15
CA GLY A 208 0.26 -4.27 -4.47
C GLY A 208 1.48 -4.90 -3.82
N ASN A 209 2.12 -4.15 -2.92
CA ASN A 209 3.27 -4.61 -2.16
C ASN A 209 3.10 -4.50 -0.64
N ARG A 210 1.97 -3.95 -0.16
CA ARG A 210 1.65 -3.80 1.27
C ARG A 210 0.17 -4.03 1.51
N ASN A 211 -0.14 -4.80 2.55
CA ASN A 211 -1.51 -5.18 2.91
C ASN A 211 -1.74 -5.16 4.43
N PHE A 212 -1.02 -4.31 5.14
CA PHE A 212 -1.16 -4.19 6.61
C PHE A 212 -2.58 -3.85 7.03
N ASP A 213 -2.93 -4.20 8.26
CA ASP A 213 -4.25 -3.96 8.82
C ASP A 213 -4.64 -2.47 8.77
N GLY A 214 -5.88 -2.22 8.34
CA GLY A 214 -6.43 -0.89 8.20
C GLY A 214 -5.87 -0.05 7.05
N ARG A 215 -4.92 -0.59 6.24
CA ARG A 215 -4.27 0.16 5.17
C ARG A 215 -5.12 0.29 3.90
N ILE A 216 -5.80 -0.78 3.49
CA ILE A 216 -6.39 -0.86 2.14
C ILE A 216 -7.74 -0.17 2.08
N HIS A 217 -8.63 -0.50 3.02
CA HIS A 217 -9.96 0.10 3.12
C HIS A 217 -10.53 -0.10 4.52
N PRO A 218 -11.27 0.88 5.09
CA PRO A 218 -11.82 0.77 6.44
C PRO A 218 -12.71 -0.46 6.66
N TYR A 219 -13.48 -0.85 5.64
CA TYR A 219 -14.40 -1.98 5.70
C TYR A 219 -13.81 -3.32 5.26
N ALA A 220 -12.57 -3.36 4.76
CA ALA A 220 -11.86 -4.61 4.49
C ALA A 220 -11.12 -5.08 5.74
N LYS A 221 -11.61 -6.13 6.40
CA LYS A 221 -11.00 -6.68 7.61
C LYS A 221 -9.69 -7.41 7.36
N GLN A 222 -9.43 -7.82 6.11
CA GLN A 222 -8.20 -8.46 5.69
C GLN A 222 -7.85 -8.08 4.24
N ALA A 223 -6.57 -8.21 3.90
CA ALA A 223 -6.10 -7.97 2.55
C ALA A 223 -5.02 -8.98 2.15
N PHE A 224 -5.04 -9.38 0.87
CA PHE A 224 -4.07 -10.27 0.28
C PHE A 224 -3.38 -9.62 -0.91
N LEU A 225 -2.08 -9.84 -1.02
CA LEU A 225 -1.31 -9.51 -2.22
C LEU A 225 -1.32 -10.70 -3.17
N ALA A 226 -1.58 -10.46 -4.44
CA ALA A 226 -1.63 -11.47 -5.48
C ALA A 226 -1.13 -10.91 -6.82
N SER A 227 -0.74 -11.77 -7.75
CA SER A 227 -0.41 -11.35 -9.11
C SER A 227 -1.64 -10.78 -9.84
N PRO A 228 -1.47 -9.89 -10.85
CA PRO A 228 -2.59 -9.35 -11.61
C PRO A 228 -3.58 -10.40 -12.15
N PRO A 229 -3.15 -11.54 -12.73
CA PRO A 229 -4.09 -12.59 -13.14
C PRO A 229 -4.88 -13.19 -11.98
N LEU A 230 -4.25 -13.42 -10.82
CA LEU A 230 -4.96 -13.94 -9.64
C LEU A 230 -5.97 -12.92 -9.08
N VAL A 231 -5.68 -11.62 -9.15
CA VAL A 231 -6.65 -10.58 -8.75
C VAL A 231 -7.94 -10.71 -9.57
N ILE A 232 -7.84 -10.92 -10.89
CA ILE A 232 -9.01 -11.14 -11.74
C ILE A 232 -9.72 -12.43 -11.38
N ALA A 233 -8.99 -13.52 -11.17
CA ALA A 233 -9.56 -14.81 -10.79
C ALA A 233 -10.36 -14.70 -9.48
N TYR A 234 -9.85 -14.01 -8.47
CA TYR A 234 -10.55 -13.77 -7.22
C TYR A 234 -11.74 -12.82 -7.34
N ALA A 235 -11.71 -11.88 -8.30
CA ALA A 235 -12.89 -11.07 -8.61
C ALA A 235 -14.03 -11.92 -9.19
N ILE A 236 -13.71 -12.92 -10.00
CA ILE A 236 -14.67 -13.89 -10.56
C ILE A 236 -15.16 -14.84 -9.46
N ALA A 237 -14.28 -15.38 -8.63
CA ALA A 237 -14.63 -16.24 -7.50
C ALA A 237 -15.50 -15.51 -6.46
N GLY A 238 -15.18 -14.24 -6.16
CA GLY A 238 -15.92 -13.38 -5.25
C GLY A 238 -15.68 -13.63 -3.77
N THR A 239 -14.87 -14.60 -3.39
CA THR A 239 -14.47 -14.89 -2.01
C THR A 239 -13.08 -15.50 -1.95
N VAL A 240 -12.36 -15.27 -0.85
CA VAL A 240 -11.07 -15.95 -0.57
C VAL A 240 -11.25 -17.33 0.04
N ARG A 241 -12.48 -17.70 0.43
CA ARG A 241 -12.79 -19.06 0.92
C ARG A 241 -12.80 -20.10 -0.19
N PHE A 242 -12.63 -19.69 -1.42
CA PHE A 242 -12.61 -20.48 -2.63
C PHE A 242 -11.23 -21.16 -2.82
N ASP A 243 -11.20 -22.48 -3.07
CA ASP A 243 -9.96 -23.15 -3.48
C ASP A 243 -9.69 -22.84 -4.95
N ILE A 244 -8.88 -21.82 -5.19
CA ILE A 244 -8.63 -21.27 -6.52
C ILE A 244 -7.98 -22.29 -7.47
N GLU A 245 -7.34 -23.33 -6.95
CA GLU A 245 -6.69 -24.37 -7.76
C GLU A 245 -7.65 -25.50 -8.17
N LYS A 246 -8.76 -25.67 -7.44
CA LYS A 246 -9.64 -26.86 -7.64
C LYS A 246 -11.08 -26.51 -7.93
N ASP A 247 -11.59 -25.43 -7.32
CA ASP A 247 -13.01 -25.12 -7.40
C ASP A 247 -13.41 -24.58 -8.77
N VAL A 248 -14.65 -24.79 -9.14
CA VAL A 248 -15.24 -24.32 -10.39
C VAL A 248 -15.57 -22.82 -10.28
N LEU A 249 -14.90 -21.98 -11.05
CA LEU A 249 -15.12 -20.52 -11.11
C LEU A 249 -16.50 -20.15 -11.67
N GLY A 250 -17.03 -20.97 -12.56
CA GLY A 250 -18.33 -20.81 -13.17
C GLY A 250 -18.64 -21.87 -14.22
N ILE A 251 -19.80 -21.74 -14.84
CA ILE A 251 -20.24 -22.59 -15.96
C ILE A 251 -20.22 -21.72 -17.21
N ASP A 252 -19.62 -22.20 -18.28
CA ASP A 252 -19.63 -21.52 -19.57
C ASP A 252 -20.99 -21.62 -20.29
N HIS A 253 -21.11 -20.92 -21.42
CA HIS A 253 -22.34 -20.90 -22.20
C HIS A 253 -22.67 -22.27 -22.85
N ASP A 254 -21.73 -23.20 -22.89
CA ASP A 254 -21.93 -24.59 -23.39
C ASP A 254 -22.28 -25.57 -22.25
N GLY A 255 -22.33 -25.06 -21.00
CA GLY A 255 -22.63 -25.86 -19.80
C GLY A 255 -21.43 -26.54 -19.17
N ASN A 256 -20.20 -26.23 -19.60
CA ASN A 256 -18.99 -26.84 -19.04
C ASN A 256 -18.51 -26.09 -17.80
N ALA A 257 -18.01 -26.84 -16.83
CA ALA A 257 -17.35 -26.28 -15.66
C ALA A 257 -16.02 -25.63 -16.06
N VAL A 258 -15.79 -24.40 -15.59
CA VAL A 258 -14.57 -23.61 -15.86
C VAL A 258 -13.78 -23.45 -14.56
N THR A 259 -12.53 -23.86 -14.59
CA THR A 259 -11.57 -23.72 -13.49
C THR A 259 -10.52 -22.67 -13.82
N LEU A 260 -9.65 -22.31 -12.85
CA LEU A 260 -8.53 -21.40 -13.10
C LEU A 260 -7.62 -21.88 -14.22
N LYS A 261 -7.37 -23.18 -14.30
CA LYS A 261 -6.53 -23.79 -15.34
C LYS A 261 -7.02 -23.52 -16.76
N ASP A 262 -8.35 -23.48 -16.94
CA ASP A 262 -8.98 -23.24 -18.25
C ASP A 262 -8.87 -21.78 -18.70
N LEU A 263 -8.59 -20.87 -17.77
CA LEU A 263 -8.47 -19.42 -18.01
C LEU A 263 -7.03 -18.95 -18.07
N TRP A 264 -6.09 -19.69 -17.46
CA TRP A 264 -4.70 -19.26 -17.31
C TRP A 264 -3.97 -19.30 -18.65
N PRO A 265 -3.42 -18.16 -19.14
CA PRO A 265 -2.70 -18.14 -20.40
C PRO A 265 -1.36 -18.88 -20.31
N SER A 266 -0.89 -19.45 -21.43
CA SER A 266 0.44 -20.03 -21.50
C SER A 266 1.53 -18.95 -21.61
N ASP A 267 2.77 -19.30 -21.28
CA ASP A 267 3.91 -18.39 -21.41
C ASP A 267 4.13 -17.98 -22.87
N GLU A 268 3.95 -18.92 -23.83
CA GLU A 268 4.08 -18.67 -25.25
C GLU A 268 3.02 -17.69 -25.75
N GLU A 269 1.78 -17.80 -25.25
CA GLU A 269 0.70 -16.87 -25.61
C GLU A 269 1.01 -15.46 -25.07
N ILE A 270 1.49 -15.36 -23.81
CA ILE A 270 1.88 -14.08 -23.20
C ILE A 270 3.01 -13.45 -24.01
N ASP A 271 4.08 -14.19 -24.31
CA ASP A 271 5.25 -13.70 -25.04
C ASP A 271 4.91 -13.24 -26.46
N ALA A 272 4.04 -13.98 -27.13
CA ALA A 272 3.57 -13.60 -28.47
C ALA A 272 2.84 -12.24 -28.45
N VAL A 273 1.97 -12.02 -27.45
CA VAL A 273 1.23 -10.76 -27.32
C VAL A 273 2.17 -9.62 -26.89
N VAL A 274 3.09 -9.84 -25.95
CA VAL A 274 4.10 -8.85 -25.55
C VAL A 274 4.90 -8.40 -26.78
N LYS A 275 5.42 -9.35 -27.55
CA LYS A 275 6.22 -9.05 -28.75
C LYS A 275 5.43 -8.27 -29.82
N ALA A 276 4.16 -8.56 -29.97
CA ALA A 276 3.30 -7.90 -30.96
C ALA A 276 2.86 -6.50 -30.53
N SER A 277 2.66 -6.26 -29.25
CA SER A 277 1.92 -5.09 -28.75
C SER A 277 2.75 -4.08 -27.97
N VAL A 278 3.88 -4.48 -27.40
CA VAL A 278 4.76 -3.56 -26.63
C VAL A 278 5.81 -3.00 -27.58
N LYS A 279 5.78 -1.67 -27.82
CA LYS A 279 6.59 -1.00 -28.83
C LYS A 279 7.34 0.21 -28.26
N PRO A 280 8.60 0.45 -28.65
CA PRO A 280 9.40 1.60 -28.20
C PRO A 280 8.71 2.96 -28.43
N GLU A 281 7.93 3.07 -29.52
CA GLU A 281 7.22 4.29 -29.90
C GLU A 281 6.20 4.71 -28.84
N GLN A 282 5.55 3.76 -28.16
CA GLN A 282 4.59 4.02 -27.08
C GLN A 282 5.27 4.72 -25.89
N PHE A 283 6.45 4.27 -25.54
CA PHE A 283 7.25 4.89 -24.46
C PHE A 283 7.74 6.27 -24.86
N ARG A 284 8.23 6.45 -26.11
CA ARG A 284 8.66 7.75 -26.62
C ARG A 284 7.49 8.74 -26.68
N ALA A 285 6.30 8.29 -27.09
CA ALA A 285 5.10 9.13 -27.12
C ALA A 285 4.69 9.62 -25.73
N VAL A 286 4.81 8.78 -24.69
CA VAL A 286 4.45 9.14 -23.33
C VAL A 286 5.52 10.00 -22.67
N TYR A 287 6.79 9.61 -22.75
CA TYR A 287 7.86 10.25 -21.98
C TYR A 287 8.56 11.38 -22.73
N GLY A 288 8.61 11.34 -24.08
CA GLY A 288 9.27 12.38 -24.87
C GLY A 288 8.78 13.81 -24.60
N PRO A 289 7.47 14.07 -24.46
CA PRO A 289 6.96 15.39 -24.13
C PRO A 289 7.41 15.88 -22.74
N MET A 290 7.61 14.98 -21.77
CA MET A 290 8.01 15.36 -20.40
C MET A 290 9.37 16.03 -20.35
N PHE A 291 10.28 15.67 -21.27
CA PHE A 291 11.62 16.27 -21.36
C PHE A 291 11.64 17.57 -22.18
N LYS A 292 10.55 17.88 -22.90
CA LYS A 292 10.41 19.12 -23.68
C LYS A 292 9.74 20.26 -22.92
N LEU A 293 9.28 20.00 -21.70
CA LEU A 293 8.53 20.94 -20.85
C LEU A 293 9.38 22.01 -20.15
N HIS A 294 10.59 22.30 -20.60
CA HIS A 294 11.22 23.58 -20.29
C HIS A 294 10.62 24.67 -21.20
N VAL A 295 9.35 24.95 -20.96
CA VAL A 295 8.77 26.20 -21.42
C VAL A 295 9.26 27.26 -20.46
N ASP A 296 10.25 28.03 -20.88
CA ASP A 296 10.58 29.32 -20.26
C ASP A 296 9.35 30.22 -20.50
N THR A 297 8.45 30.25 -19.53
CA THR A 297 7.23 31.08 -19.60
C THR A 297 7.54 32.55 -19.45
N GLY A 298 8.81 32.94 -19.25
CA GLY A 298 9.20 34.32 -18.95
C GLY A 298 8.66 34.82 -17.59
N GLU A 299 7.85 34.02 -16.90
CA GLU A 299 7.39 34.35 -15.56
C GLU A 299 8.52 34.10 -14.55
N ARG A 300 8.94 35.16 -13.87
CA ARG A 300 9.83 35.01 -12.70
C ARG A 300 9.06 34.28 -11.61
N VAL A 301 9.31 32.97 -11.47
CA VAL A 301 8.84 32.23 -10.31
C VAL A 301 9.38 32.89 -9.05
N ALA A 302 8.50 33.33 -8.17
CA ALA A 302 8.93 33.89 -6.89
C ALA A 302 9.79 32.84 -6.15
N PRO A 303 10.94 33.22 -5.58
CA PRO A 303 11.82 32.27 -4.88
C PRO A 303 11.17 31.70 -3.59
N LEU A 304 10.09 32.30 -3.11
CA LEU A 304 9.35 31.90 -1.93
C LEU A 304 7.94 31.49 -2.31
N TYR A 305 7.48 30.37 -1.75
CA TYR A 305 6.11 29.91 -1.91
C TYR A 305 5.14 30.81 -1.14
N ALA A 306 4.06 31.22 -1.79
CA ALA A 306 2.97 32.00 -1.16
C ALA A 306 2.04 31.07 -0.37
N TRP A 307 2.33 30.88 0.91
CA TRP A 307 1.54 30.03 1.78
C TRP A 307 0.11 30.54 1.96
N ARG A 308 -0.86 29.62 1.87
CA ARG A 308 -2.27 29.90 2.13
C ARG A 308 -2.68 29.27 3.45
N GLU A 309 -3.03 30.08 4.44
CA GLU A 309 -3.38 29.63 5.80
C GLU A 309 -4.62 28.76 5.84
N MET A 310 -5.55 28.95 4.91
CA MET A 310 -6.81 28.19 4.84
C MET A 310 -6.70 26.93 3.94
N SER A 311 -5.53 26.62 3.40
CA SER A 311 -5.35 25.41 2.60
C SER A 311 -5.49 24.15 3.46
N THR A 312 -6.31 23.19 3.03
CA THR A 312 -6.38 21.84 3.61
C THR A 312 -5.49 20.85 2.86
N TYR A 313 -4.78 21.33 1.82
CA TYR A 313 -3.88 20.48 1.00
C TYR A 313 -2.40 20.69 1.39
N ILE A 314 -1.96 21.94 1.55
CA ILE A 314 -0.58 22.27 1.95
C ILE A 314 -0.55 23.54 2.81
N ARG A 315 0.14 23.46 3.95
CA ARG A 315 0.33 24.58 4.87
C ARG A 315 1.79 24.74 5.24
N ARG A 316 2.17 25.96 5.64
CA ARG A 316 3.48 26.20 6.25
C ARG A 316 3.60 25.36 7.52
N PRO A 317 4.60 24.48 7.61
CA PRO A 317 4.76 23.63 8.79
C PRO A 317 5.27 24.43 10.00
N PRO A 318 4.74 24.15 11.22
CA PRO A 318 5.05 24.95 12.41
C PRO A 318 6.38 24.58 13.09
N TYR A 319 7.00 23.45 12.71
CA TYR A 319 8.20 22.94 13.39
C TYR A 319 9.50 23.65 13.00
N TRP A 320 9.49 24.54 12.00
CA TRP A 320 10.66 25.32 11.60
C TRP A 320 11.10 26.28 12.70
N GLU A 321 10.15 26.98 13.31
CA GLU A 321 10.43 27.88 14.42
C GLU A 321 10.97 27.11 15.63
N GLY A 322 10.42 25.93 15.93
CA GLY A 322 10.91 25.07 17.00
C GLY A 322 12.32 24.55 16.77
N ALA A 323 12.69 24.24 15.51
CA ALA A 323 14.05 23.82 15.17
C ALA A 323 15.09 24.92 15.39
N LEU A 324 14.69 26.18 15.20
CA LEU A 324 15.57 27.36 15.42
C LEU A 324 15.69 27.76 16.90
N ALA A 325 14.79 27.29 17.75
CA ALA A 325 14.77 27.63 19.18
C ALA A 325 15.88 26.96 20.02
N GLY A 326 16.66 26.06 19.43
CA GLY A 326 17.78 25.38 20.09
C GLY A 326 17.39 24.12 20.91
N ALA A 327 18.31 23.70 21.77
CA ALA A 327 18.14 22.46 22.53
C ALA A 327 16.99 22.57 23.56
N ARG A 328 16.23 21.49 23.71
CA ARG A 328 15.13 21.36 24.66
C ARG A 328 15.51 20.42 25.81
N THR A 329 15.01 20.72 26.98
CA THR A 329 15.18 19.84 28.14
C THR A 329 14.15 18.74 28.10
N LEU A 330 14.59 17.48 28.06
CA LEU A 330 13.72 16.30 28.03
C LEU A 330 13.43 15.80 29.46
N THR A 331 12.61 16.54 30.18
CA THR A 331 12.23 16.22 31.56
C THR A 331 10.72 16.25 31.73
N GLY A 332 10.19 15.48 32.69
CA GLY A 332 8.79 15.48 33.05
C GLY A 332 7.86 14.98 31.94
N MET A 333 8.36 14.19 31.00
CA MET A 333 7.53 13.59 29.92
C MET A 333 6.50 12.64 30.49
N ARG A 334 5.30 12.62 29.87
CA ARG A 334 4.24 11.66 30.18
C ARG A 334 4.04 10.67 29.05
N PRO A 335 3.76 9.39 29.35
CA PRO A 335 3.47 8.43 28.30
C PRO A 335 2.13 8.76 27.62
N LEU A 336 2.16 8.90 26.30
CA LEU A 336 0.96 9.00 25.47
C LEU A 336 0.42 7.61 25.13
N ALA A 337 1.33 6.67 24.89
CA ALA A 337 0.98 5.31 24.51
C ALA A 337 2.06 4.32 24.97
N VAL A 338 1.60 3.12 25.34
CA VAL A 338 2.41 1.90 25.47
C VAL A 338 1.91 0.92 24.41
N LEU A 339 2.78 0.55 23.49
CA LEU A 339 2.44 -0.18 22.27
C LEU A 339 3.18 -1.52 22.23
N GLY A 340 2.54 -2.53 21.65
CA GLY A 340 3.15 -3.84 21.44
C GLY A 340 4.22 -3.87 20.35
N ASP A 341 4.54 -5.08 19.90
CA ASP A 341 5.47 -5.32 18.81
C ASP A 341 4.82 -5.06 17.44
N ASN A 342 5.66 -4.93 16.40
CA ASN A 342 5.23 -4.82 15.00
C ASN A 342 4.29 -3.63 14.72
N ILE A 343 4.53 -2.51 15.38
CA ILE A 343 3.80 -1.27 15.10
C ILE A 343 4.26 -0.70 13.76
N THR A 344 3.37 -0.70 12.78
CA THR A 344 3.65 -0.21 11.44
C THR A 344 3.43 1.30 11.31
N THR A 345 3.99 1.90 10.26
CA THR A 345 3.71 3.31 9.94
C THR A 345 2.23 3.57 9.63
N ASP A 346 1.45 2.53 9.28
CA ASP A 346 -0.01 2.65 9.11
C ASP A 346 -0.76 2.71 10.45
N HIS A 347 -0.22 2.13 11.52
CA HIS A 347 -0.71 2.37 12.88
C HIS A 347 -0.40 3.78 13.36
N LEU A 348 0.80 4.30 13.01
CA LEU A 348 1.26 5.61 13.45
C LEU A 348 0.54 6.75 12.71
N SER A 349 0.34 6.60 11.40
CA SER A 349 -0.28 7.60 10.55
C SER A 349 -0.89 6.92 9.32
N PRO A 350 -2.17 6.57 9.34
CA PRO A 350 -2.84 5.93 8.22
C PRO A 350 -2.80 6.81 6.96
N SER A 351 -2.85 6.18 5.80
CA SER A 351 -2.86 6.86 4.50
C SER A 351 -4.18 6.72 3.74
N ASN A 352 -5.09 5.86 4.24
CA ASN A 352 -6.37 5.53 3.63
C ASN A 352 -7.42 6.66 3.75
N ALA A 353 -8.67 6.35 3.38
CA ALA A 353 -9.78 7.29 3.39
C ALA A 353 -9.99 7.92 4.78
N ILE A 354 -10.31 9.21 4.77
CA ILE A 354 -10.69 9.96 5.98
C ILE A 354 -12.18 9.75 6.22
N MET A 355 -12.52 9.20 7.39
CA MET A 355 -13.91 8.98 7.79
C MET A 355 -14.51 10.25 8.41
N ALA A 356 -15.79 10.49 8.18
CA ALA A 356 -16.49 11.69 8.67
C ALA A 356 -16.47 11.81 10.20
N ASP A 357 -16.52 10.69 10.92
CA ASP A 357 -16.49 10.58 12.38
C ASP A 357 -15.07 10.58 12.98
N SER A 358 -14.05 10.68 12.13
CA SER A 358 -12.66 10.82 12.58
C SER A 358 -12.33 12.27 12.96
N ALA A 359 -11.33 12.47 13.83
CA ALA A 359 -10.87 13.81 14.19
C ALA A 359 -10.43 14.64 12.97
N ALA A 360 -9.89 14.01 11.94
CA ALA A 360 -9.52 14.67 10.68
C ALA A 360 -10.76 15.02 9.84
N GLY A 361 -11.77 14.14 9.78
CA GLY A 361 -13.03 14.40 9.09
C GLY A 361 -13.80 15.56 9.74
N GLU A 362 -13.91 15.55 11.06
CA GLU A 362 -14.51 16.68 11.82
C GLU A 362 -13.79 18.01 11.55
N TYR A 363 -12.44 17.97 11.44
CA TYR A 363 -11.66 19.15 11.09
C TYR A 363 -11.91 19.62 9.66
N LEU A 364 -11.90 18.72 8.67
CA LEU A 364 -12.16 19.07 7.27
C LEU A 364 -13.58 19.63 7.08
N ALA A 365 -14.58 19.05 7.75
CA ALA A 365 -15.94 19.58 7.74
C ALA A 365 -16.00 21.03 8.30
N LYS A 366 -15.29 21.31 9.40
CA LYS A 366 -15.16 22.67 9.96
C LYS A 366 -14.46 23.64 9.00
N MET A 367 -13.56 23.12 8.15
CA MET A 367 -12.91 23.91 7.10
C MET A 367 -13.78 24.11 5.86
N GLY A 368 -15.01 23.58 5.83
CA GLY A 368 -15.95 23.70 4.73
C GLY A 368 -15.71 22.73 3.57
N VAL A 369 -14.90 21.68 3.78
CA VAL A 369 -14.72 20.61 2.79
C VAL A 369 -15.91 19.66 2.88
N PRO A 370 -16.64 19.37 1.79
CA PRO A 370 -17.72 18.40 1.81
C PRO A 370 -17.17 16.97 1.98
N GLU A 371 -17.97 16.05 2.53
CA GLU A 371 -17.53 14.70 2.89
C GLU A 371 -17.01 13.92 1.67
N GLU A 372 -17.65 14.07 0.51
CA GLU A 372 -17.22 13.45 -0.74
C GLU A 372 -15.80 13.87 -1.19
N ASP A 373 -15.30 15.01 -0.71
CA ASP A 373 -13.98 15.57 -1.02
C ASP A 373 -12.94 15.33 0.07
N PHE A 374 -13.28 14.62 1.15
CA PHE A 374 -12.31 14.31 2.22
C PHE A 374 -11.14 13.46 1.70
N ASN A 375 -11.37 12.65 0.67
CA ASN A 375 -10.34 11.79 0.07
C ASN A 375 -9.60 10.94 1.12
N SER A 376 -8.30 11.05 1.18
CA SER A 376 -7.46 10.23 2.07
C SER A 376 -6.47 11.08 2.87
N TYR A 377 -5.97 10.52 3.96
CA TYR A 377 -4.87 11.12 4.73
C TYR A 377 -3.64 11.39 3.85
N ALA A 378 -3.37 10.53 2.86
CA ALA A 378 -2.28 10.72 1.92
C ALA A 378 -2.44 12.00 1.09
N THR A 379 -3.66 12.36 0.72
CA THR A 379 -3.97 13.60 -0.03
C THR A 379 -3.70 14.86 0.80
N HIS A 380 -4.00 14.82 2.10
CA HIS A 380 -3.87 15.96 3.01
C HIS A 380 -2.59 15.97 3.85
N ARG A 381 -1.60 15.14 3.51
CA ARG A 381 -0.33 15.05 4.27
C ARG A 381 0.48 16.34 4.35
N GLY A 382 0.26 17.28 3.43
CA GLY A 382 0.85 18.62 3.42
C GLY A 382 0.14 19.62 4.33
N ASP A 383 -1.05 19.30 4.81
CA ASP A 383 -1.73 20.04 5.87
C ASP A 383 -1.37 19.45 7.24
N HIS A 384 -0.52 20.14 7.99
CA HIS A 384 -0.07 19.68 9.30
C HIS A 384 -1.20 19.51 10.32
N LEU A 385 -2.32 20.21 10.16
CA LEU A 385 -3.48 20.08 11.05
C LEU A 385 -4.24 18.78 10.80
N THR A 386 -4.34 18.34 9.55
CA THR A 386 -4.83 17.01 9.22
C THR A 386 -3.84 15.93 9.65
N ALA A 387 -2.54 16.13 9.38
CA ALA A 387 -1.48 15.18 9.76
C ALA A 387 -1.40 14.93 11.27
N GLN A 388 -1.60 15.97 12.10
CA GLN A 388 -1.69 15.85 13.55
C GLN A 388 -2.85 14.93 13.99
N ARG A 389 -4.02 15.11 13.36
CA ARG A 389 -5.24 14.35 13.64
C ARG A 389 -5.17 12.92 13.11
N ALA A 390 -4.30 12.68 12.13
CA ALA A 390 -3.97 11.33 11.64
C ALA A 390 -3.07 10.53 12.61
N THR A 391 -2.41 11.21 13.56
CA THR A 391 -1.46 10.57 14.47
C THR A 391 -2.18 9.54 15.34
N PHE A 392 -1.79 8.28 15.20
CA PHE A 392 -2.42 7.12 15.85
C PHE A 392 -3.93 6.95 15.56
N ALA A 393 -4.42 7.50 14.45
CA ALA A 393 -5.85 7.44 14.10
C ALA A 393 -6.32 6.07 13.59
N ASN A 394 -5.43 5.10 13.45
CA ASN A 394 -5.80 3.76 12.99
C ASN A 394 -6.69 3.04 14.02
N PRO A 395 -7.91 2.58 13.64
CA PRO A 395 -8.82 1.90 14.56
C PRO A 395 -8.33 0.51 15.00
N LYS A 396 -7.28 -0.02 14.37
CA LYS A 396 -6.63 -1.29 14.76
C LYS A 396 -5.55 -1.11 15.81
N LEU A 397 -5.21 0.12 16.17
CA LEU A 397 -4.22 0.40 17.20
C LEU A 397 -4.64 -0.22 18.53
N VAL A 398 -3.68 -0.79 19.26
CA VAL A 398 -3.85 -1.22 20.64
C VAL A 398 -2.89 -0.45 21.51
N ASN A 399 -3.41 0.49 22.29
CA ASN A 399 -2.64 1.19 23.34
C ASN A 399 -2.89 0.49 24.66
N GLU A 400 -1.87 -0.15 25.23
CA GLU A 400 -1.97 -0.93 26.48
C GLU A 400 -2.42 -0.07 27.68
N MET A 401 -2.31 1.27 27.58
CA MET A 401 -2.84 2.20 28.60
C MET A 401 -4.35 2.47 28.47
N ALA A 402 -4.97 2.12 27.35
CA ALA A 402 -6.39 2.37 27.10
C ALA A 402 -7.26 1.28 27.75
N ILE A 403 -7.27 1.24 29.09
CA ILE A 403 -8.02 0.26 29.89
C ILE A 403 -9.39 0.84 30.24
N VAL A 404 -10.45 0.17 29.82
CA VAL A 404 -11.84 0.47 30.18
C VAL A 404 -12.46 -0.79 30.79
N ASP A 405 -13.05 -0.66 31.95
CA ASP A 405 -13.64 -1.78 32.72
C ASP A 405 -12.66 -2.97 32.88
N GLY A 406 -11.39 -2.66 33.17
CA GLY A 406 -10.34 -3.66 33.39
C GLY A 406 -9.82 -4.35 32.12
N THR A 407 -10.27 -3.93 30.94
CA THR A 407 -9.89 -4.52 29.66
C THR A 407 -9.23 -3.47 28.75
N VAL A 408 -8.09 -3.84 28.12
CA VAL A 408 -7.47 -3.02 27.08
C VAL A 408 -8.40 -2.96 25.86
N ARG A 409 -8.71 -1.75 25.41
CA ARG A 409 -9.58 -1.52 24.26
C ARG A 409 -8.77 -1.23 23.01
N GLN A 410 -9.11 -1.92 21.93
CA GLN A 410 -8.61 -1.61 20.59
C GLN A 410 -9.26 -0.33 20.07
N GLY A 411 -8.51 0.49 19.34
CA GLY A 411 -8.96 1.73 18.72
C GLY A 411 -7.92 2.83 18.88
N SER A 412 -8.21 3.98 18.28
CA SER A 412 -7.42 5.20 18.44
C SER A 412 -7.73 5.86 19.80
N LEU A 413 -7.28 5.23 20.89
CA LEU A 413 -7.57 5.63 22.27
C LEU A 413 -6.29 5.93 23.05
N ALA A 414 -6.38 6.89 23.98
CA ALA A 414 -5.33 7.18 24.95
C ALA A 414 -5.91 7.54 26.32
N ARG A 415 -5.09 7.35 27.35
CA ARG A 415 -5.42 7.73 28.72
C ARG A 415 -4.76 9.07 29.05
N ILE A 416 -5.54 10.01 29.55
CA ILE A 416 -5.03 11.30 30.02
C ILE A 416 -4.62 11.18 31.49
N GLU A 417 -3.34 11.48 31.76
CA GLU A 417 -2.81 11.52 33.13
C GLU A 417 -2.73 12.97 33.67
N PRO A 418 -2.97 13.23 34.95
CA PRO A 418 -3.29 12.26 36.01
C PRO A 418 -4.80 11.92 36.11
N ASP A 419 -5.64 12.44 35.23
CA ASP A 419 -7.11 12.34 35.34
C ASP A 419 -7.61 10.89 35.20
N GLY A 420 -6.83 10.00 34.58
CA GLY A 420 -7.16 8.61 34.35
C GLY A 420 -8.25 8.37 33.28
N ARG A 421 -8.76 9.40 32.60
CA ARG A 421 -9.80 9.26 31.59
C ARG A 421 -9.24 8.68 30.30
N VAL A 422 -9.92 7.67 29.77
CA VAL A 422 -9.65 7.14 28.42
C VAL A 422 -10.55 7.86 27.42
N VAL A 423 -9.92 8.45 26.41
CA VAL A 423 -10.57 9.27 25.39
C VAL A 423 -10.02 8.93 24.00
N ARG A 424 -10.57 9.51 22.93
CA ARG A 424 -9.96 9.41 21.60
C ARG A 424 -8.52 9.95 21.64
N MET A 425 -7.63 9.33 20.90
CA MET A 425 -6.21 9.71 20.86
C MET A 425 -6.03 11.21 20.59
N TRP A 426 -6.76 11.77 19.64
CA TRP A 426 -6.69 13.20 19.33
C TRP A 426 -7.08 14.10 20.51
N GLU A 427 -8.11 13.76 21.25
CA GLU A 427 -8.55 14.53 22.43
C GLU A 427 -7.49 14.53 23.53
N ALA A 428 -6.79 13.38 23.70
CA ALA A 428 -5.65 13.32 24.61
C ALA A 428 -4.48 14.19 24.15
N ILE A 429 -4.14 14.11 22.87
CA ILE A 429 -3.08 14.94 22.26
C ILE A 429 -3.42 16.42 22.46
N GLU A 430 -4.63 16.85 22.11
CA GLU A 430 -5.08 18.24 22.24
C GLU A 430 -4.99 18.72 23.69
N THR A 431 -5.46 17.90 24.65
CA THR A 431 -5.35 18.17 26.09
C THR A 431 -3.90 18.36 26.54
N TYR A 432 -2.99 17.49 26.09
CA TYR A 432 -1.57 17.61 26.46
C TYR A 432 -0.89 18.80 25.77
N MET A 433 -1.29 19.13 24.56
CA MET A 433 -0.81 20.35 23.88
C MET A 433 -1.22 21.63 24.62
N GLU A 434 -2.47 21.73 25.07
CA GLU A 434 -2.96 22.84 25.89
C GLU A 434 -2.20 22.98 27.20
N ARG A 435 -1.88 21.84 27.84
CA ARG A 435 -1.06 21.79 29.06
C ARG A 435 0.42 22.03 28.79
N ARG A 436 0.87 22.10 27.54
CA ARG A 436 2.30 22.14 27.13
C ARG A 436 3.09 20.99 27.75
N GLN A 437 2.49 19.83 27.85
CA GLN A 437 3.06 18.64 28.47
C GLN A 437 3.90 17.88 27.43
N PRO A 438 5.22 17.71 27.62
CA PRO A 438 6.02 16.85 26.77
C PRO A 438 5.64 15.39 26.91
N LEU A 439 5.66 14.65 25.80
CA LEU A 439 5.17 13.29 25.73
C LEU A 439 6.30 12.31 25.37
N ILE A 440 6.11 11.05 25.76
CA ILE A 440 6.94 9.90 25.41
C ILE A 440 6.05 8.76 24.95
N ILE A 441 6.58 7.92 24.07
CA ILE A 441 5.97 6.65 23.66
C ILE A 441 6.89 5.51 24.10
N VAL A 442 6.29 4.43 24.58
CA VAL A 442 6.97 3.18 24.89
C VAL A 442 6.45 2.11 23.94
N ALA A 443 7.32 1.32 23.31
CA ALA A 443 6.94 0.34 22.30
C ALA A 443 7.77 -0.94 22.37
N GLY A 444 7.26 -2.00 21.76
CA GLY A 444 7.93 -3.28 21.61
C GLY A 444 8.93 -3.29 20.44
N ALA A 445 9.18 -4.49 19.93
CA ALA A 445 10.09 -4.74 18.82
C ALA A 445 9.50 -4.26 17.47
N ASP A 446 10.39 -4.01 16.50
CA ASP A 446 10.04 -3.65 15.11
C ASP A 446 9.12 -2.43 14.97
N TYR A 447 9.36 -1.40 15.76
CA TYR A 447 8.58 -0.17 15.73
C TYR A 447 8.81 0.63 14.44
N GLY A 448 7.74 0.95 13.73
CA GLY A 448 7.76 1.79 12.53
C GLY A 448 8.00 1.05 11.23
N GLN A 449 7.83 -0.27 11.18
CA GLN A 449 7.94 -1.03 9.93
C GLN A 449 6.83 -0.69 8.93
N GLY A 450 7.00 -1.15 7.70
CA GLY A 450 6.04 -0.94 6.60
C GLY A 450 6.43 0.21 5.69
N SER A 451 5.52 1.13 5.40
CA SER A 451 5.75 2.22 4.45
C SER A 451 6.76 3.24 4.97
N SER A 452 7.79 3.54 4.18
CA SER A 452 8.87 4.47 4.54
C SER A 452 8.42 5.92 4.39
N ARG A 453 7.56 6.42 5.30
CA ARG A 453 7.04 7.78 5.23
C ARG A 453 7.46 8.62 6.44
N ASP A 454 7.94 9.81 6.17
CA ASP A 454 8.36 10.78 7.19
C ASP A 454 7.18 11.36 8.00
N TRP A 455 5.99 11.44 7.42
CA TRP A 455 4.80 11.97 8.11
C TRP A 455 4.38 11.14 9.34
N ALA A 456 4.73 9.85 9.42
CA ALA A 456 4.54 9.06 10.64
C ALA A 456 5.42 9.56 11.80
N ALA A 457 6.62 10.06 11.50
CA ALA A 457 7.49 10.72 12.47
C ALA A 457 7.09 12.19 12.71
N LYS A 458 6.64 12.88 11.64
CA LYS A 458 6.13 14.25 11.73
C LYS A 458 4.89 14.33 12.62
N GLY A 459 3.94 13.40 12.49
CA GLY A 459 2.71 13.38 13.28
C GLY A 459 2.98 13.29 14.77
N VAL A 460 3.84 12.37 15.21
CA VAL A 460 4.19 12.23 16.63
C VAL A 460 4.94 13.46 17.14
N ARG A 461 5.79 14.08 16.32
CA ARG A 461 6.44 15.36 16.65
C ARG A 461 5.44 16.48 16.87
N LEU A 462 4.47 16.61 15.96
CA LEU A 462 3.40 17.62 16.05
C LEU A 462 2.46 17.38 17.25
N ALA A 463 2.32 16.12 17.69
CA ALA A 463 1.57 15.75 18.88
C ALA A 463 2.28 16.08 20.20
N GLY A 464 3.53 16.55 20.16
CA GLY A 464 4.31 16.88 21.37
C GLY A 464 5.16 15.73 21.91
N VAL A 465 5.34 14.65 21.13
CA VAL A 465 6.24 13.55 21.49
C VAL A 465 7.69 13.99 21.30
N GLU A 466 8.47 13.89 22.37
CA GLU A 466 9.89 14.26 22.39
C GLU A 466 10.81 13.04 22.25
N ALA A 467 10.40 11.91 22.78
CA ALA A 467 11.17 10.67 22.73
C ALA A 467 10.27 9.43 22.52
N ILE A 468 10.84 8.41 21.91
CA ILE A 468 10.24 7.08 21.80
C ILE A 468 11.25 6.07 22.30
N VAL A 469 10.85 5.21 23.23
CA VAL A 469 11.66 4.09 23.74
C VAL A 469 11.07 2.80 23.20
N ALA A 470 11.84 2.01 22.47
CA ALA A 470 11.36 0.75 21.88
C ALA A 470 12.37 -0.38 22.08
N GLU A 471 11.91 -1.62 21.95
CA GLU A 471 12.78 -2.79 21.96
C GLU A 471 13.60 -2.90 20.67
N GLY A 472 13.11 -2.27 19.56
CA GLY A 472 13.81 -2.15 18.30
C GLY A 472 13.03 -1.29 17.31
N PHE A 473 13.75 -0.65 16.39
CA PHE A 473 13.18 0.24 15.38
C PHE A 473 13.42 -0.29 13.97
N GLU A 474 12.44 -0.10 13.10
CA GLU A 474 12.70 -0.13 11.68
C GLU A 474 13.65 1.03 11.31
N ARG A 475 14.68 0.72 10.55
CA ARG A 475 15.82 1.62 10.29
C ARG A 475 15.40 2.96 9.67
N ILE A 476 14.55 2.93 8.66
CA ILE A 476 14.14 4.15 7.95
C ILE A 476 13.29 5.03 8.88
N HIS A 477 12.38 4.42 9.63
CA HIS A 477 11.54 5.17 10.57
C HIS A 477 12.37 5.79 11.69
N ARG A 478 13.38 5.07 12.22
CA ARG A 478 14.35 5.62 13.17
C ARG A 478 15.05 6.87 12.63
N THR A 479 15.49 6.82 11.37
CA THR A 479 16.11 7.99 10.70
C THR A 479 15.12 9.14 10.55
N ASN A 480 13.86 8.86 10.19
CA ASN A 480 12.82 9.87 10.09
C ASN A 480 12.50 10.53 11.44
N LEU A 481 12.48 9.78 12.53
CA LEU A 481 12.31 10.32 13.88
C LEU A 481 13.41 11.33 14.21
N ILE A 482 14.66 10.97 13.97
CA ILE A 482 15.82 11.88 14.17
C ILE A 482 15.66 13.13 13.31
N GLY A 483 15.30 12.98 12.03
CA GLY A 483 15.07 14.08 11.10
C GLY A 483 13.96 15.03 11.52
N MET A 484 12.94 14.53 12.23
CA MET A 484 11.83 15.33 12.78
C MET A 484 12.10 15.84 14.20
N GLY A 485 13.28 15.54 14.79
CA GLY A 485 13.65 15.98 16.13
C GLY A 485 12.95 15.22 17.25
N VAL A 486 12.60 13.95 17.03
CA VAL A 486 12.14 13.01 18.04
C VAL A 486 13.30 12.07 18.39
N LEU A 487 13.60 11.87 19.66
CA LEU A 487 14.71 11.05 20.12
C LEU A 487 14.31 9.56 20.13
N PRO A 488 14.87 8.70 19.27
CA PRO A 488 14.63 7.26 19.32
C PRO A 488 15.65 6.62 20.29
N LEU A 489 15.15 5.93 21.29
CA LEU A 489 15.92 5.23 22.30
C LEU A 489 15.58 3.73 22.29
N GLU A 490 16.57 2.88 22.42
CA GLU A 490 16.37 1.44 22.58
C GLU A 490 16.55 1.03 24.04
N PHE A 491 15.78 0.04 24.47
CA PHE A 491 15.95 -0.55 25.79
C PHE A 491 17.32 -1.21 25.92
N GLN A 492 17.87 -1.23 27.12
CA GLN A 492 19.07 -1.99 27.43
C GLN A 492 18.82 -3.49 27.26
N PRO A 493 19.81 -4.31 26.90
CA PRO A 493 19.62 -5.75 26.81
C PRO A 493 19.00 -6.35 28.07
N GLY A 494 17.92 -7.11 27.89
CA GLY A 494 17.18 -7.74 28.98
C GLY A 494 16.08 -6.87 29.61
N VAL A 495 15.94 -5.61 29.16
CA VAL A 495 14.84 -4.71 29.55
C VAL A 495 13.85 -4.63 28.39
N THR A 496 12.58 -4.71 28.67
CA THR A 496 11.49 -4.63 27.69
C THR A 496 10.44 -3.61 28.12
N ARG A 497 9.45 -3.35 27.29
CA ARG A 497 8.31 -2.50 27.67
C ARG A 497 7.49 -3.05 28.87
N LEU A 498 7.67 -4.34 29.21
CA LEU A 498 6.95 -5.01 30.30
C LEU A 498 7.72 -5.02 31.63
N THR A 499 8.99 -4.59 31.62
CA THR A 499 9.83 -4.45 32.79
C THR A 499 9.90 -3.00 33.27
#